data_9c94378e95b9c9f242b7c52e936a15df
#
_entry.id   9c94378e95b9c9f242b7c52e936a15df
#
_cell.length_a   1.000
_cell.length_b   1.000
_cell.length_c   1.000
_cell.angle_alpha   90.00
_cell.angle_beta   90.00
_cell.angle_gamma   90.00
#
_symmetry.space_group_name_H-M   'P 1'
#
loop_
_entity.id
_entity.type
_entity.pdbx_description
1 polymer ?
#
loop_
_entity_poly.entity_id
_entity_poly.type
_entity_poly.pdbx_seq_one_letter_code
_entity_poly.pdbx_strand_id
1 'polypeptide(L)'
;MQFNLHLNSVTVLGHSESKQHEAEQLGAASYEILRATEDFDRLSNQFDFILNTTAVKLNIDNYLKLLTVNGIFCYVGLSTDKQEFHIIGMFLKQETITVSNVGGIVMTQEMLDFAAANNVKPKIEMVGIDEVPNAYKRILGSDVHYRFVIDMSTLE
;
A
#
# COMPACT_ATOMS: atom_id res chain seq x y z
N MET A 1 -1.53 -18.15 -12.85
CA MET A 1 -2.16 -18.50 -11.56
C MET A 1 -2.99 -17.30 -11.15
N GLN A 2 -4.30 -17.34 -11.38
CA GLN A 2 -5.21 -16.25 -11.00
C GLN A 2 -5.45 -16.37 -9.49
N PHE A 3 -4.94 -15.44 -8.71
CA PHE A 3 -5.36 -15.28 -7.33
C PHE A 3 -6.66 -14.48 -7.32
N ASN A 4 -7.81 -15.15 -7.28
CA ASN A 4 -9.08 -14.53 -6.88
C ASN A 4 -9.01 -14.28 -5.37
N LEU A 5 -8.29 -13.23 -4.98
CA LEU A 5 -8.35 -12.71 -3.63
C LEU A 5 -9.68 -11.97 -3.47
N HIS A 6 -10.72 -12.68 -3.02
CA HIS A 6 -11.86 -12.03 -2.39
C HIS A 6 -11.37 -11.48 -1.05
N LEU A 7 -10.85 -10.25 -1.04
CA LEU A 7 -10.50 -9.56 0.21
C LEU A 7 -11.81 -9.27 0.96
N ASN A 8 -12.07 -10.03 2.01
CA ASN A 8 -13.28 -9.84 2.82
C ASN A 8 -13.17 -8.59 3.71
N SER A 9 -11.95 -8.16 4.04
CA SER A 9 -11.71 -7.01 4.91
C SER A 9 -10.32 -6.41 4.62
N VAL A 10 -10.23 -5.09 4.58
CA VAL A 10 -8.97 -4.35 4.42
C VAL A 10 -8.74 -3.50 5.67
N THR A 11 -7.63 -3.75 6.34
CA THR A 11 -7.12 -2.92 7.45
C THR A 11 -5.94 -2.10 6.96
N VAL A 12 -5.98 -0.79 7.19
CA VAL A 12 -4.83 0.08 6.92
C VAL A 12 -3.96 0.15 8.17
N LEU A 13 -2.66 -0.13 8.00
CA LEU A 13 -1.66 -0.04 9.06
C LEU A 13 -0.90 1.30 8.90
N GLY A 14 -1.02 2.18 9.87
CA GLY A 14 -0.43 3.52 9.84
C GLY A 14 0.39 3.85 11.08
N HIS A 15 1.09 4.99 11.06
CA HIS A 15 1.88 5.49 12.20
C HIS A 15 1.25 6.70 12.90
N SER A 16 0.18 7.27 12.32
CA SER A 16 -0.51 8.44 12.87
C SER A 16 -2.00 8.40 12.56
N GLU A 17 -2.79 9.16 13.30
CA GLU A 17 -4.24 9.28 13.09
C GLU A 17 -4.61 10.12 11.86
N SER A 18 -3.65 10.87 11.30
CA SER A 18 -3.91 11.88 10.29
C SER A 18 -4.58 11.34 9.01
N LYS A 19 -4.39 10.05 8.69
CA LYS A 19 -4.96 9.40 7.51
C LYS A 19 -6.11 8.44 7.81
N GLN A 20 -6.52 8.31 9.07
CA GLN A 20 -7.56 7.36 9.47
C GLN A 20 -8.89 7.65 8.76
N HIS A 21 -9.40 8.86 8.89
CA HIS A 21 -10.67 9.25 8.28
C HIS A 21 -10.68 9.05 6.76
N GLU A 22 -9.56 9.34 6.13
CA GLU A 22 -9.41 9.16 4.68
C GLU A 22 -9.38 7.68 4.28
N ALA A 23 -8.70 6.83 5.03
CA ALA A 23 -8.70 5.38 4.80
C ALA A 23 -10.11 4.78 4.91
N GLU A 24 -10.87 5.20 5.92
CA GLU A 24 -12.27 4.80 6.12
C GLU A 24 -13.16 5.26 4.96
N GLN A 25 -12.98 6.50 4.47
CA GLN A 25 -13.70 7.01 3.29
C GLN A 25 -13.38 6.23 2.00
N LEU A 26 -12.17 5.66 1.91
CA LEU A 26 -11.75 4.84 0.78
C LEU A 26 -12.18 3.36 0.92
N GLY A 27 -12.90 3.01 2.00
CA GLY A 27 -13.47 1.68 2.19
C GLY A 27 -12.64 0.74 3.05
N ALA A 28 -11.65 1.24 3.79
CA ALA A 28 -10.98 0.42 4.80
C ALA A 28 -11.98 0.03 5.90
N ALA A 29 -11.97 -1.25 6.27
CA ALA A 29 -12.81 -1.76 7.36
C ALA A 29 -12.29 -1.32 8.73
N SER A 30 -10.97 -1.13 8.86
CA SER A 30 -10.34 -0.59 10.06
C SER A 30 -9.03 0.13 9.74
N TYR A 31 -8.59 0.94 10.68
CA TYR A 31 -7.30 1.61 10.65
C TYR A 31 -6.58 1.36 11.97
N GLU A 32 -5.38 0.79 11.90
CA GLU A 32 -4.60 0.44 13.08
C GLU A 32 -3.30 1.24 13.13
N ILE A 33 -3.02 1.81 14.29
CA ILE A 33 -1.81 2.60 14.51
C ILE A 33 -0.74 1.72 15.14
N LEU A 34 0.41 1.65 14.48
CA LEU A 34 1.56 0.87 14.91
C LEU A 34 2.71 1.80 15.31
N ARG A 35 2.93 1.97 16.61
CA ARG A 35 4.00 2.83 17.16
C ARG A 35 4.95 2.07 18.06
N ALA A 36 4.43 1.12 18.81
CA ALA A 36 5.17 0.37 19.82
C ALA A 36 5.03 -1.15 19.61
N THR A 37 5.87 -1.93 20.25
CA THR A 37 5.85 -3.40 20.13
C THR A 37 4.51 -3.99 20.54
N GLU A 38 3.86 -3.41 21.54
CA GLU A 38 2.55 -3.82 22.07
C GLU A 38 1.45 -3.73 21.01
N ASP A 39 1.54 -2.78 20.06
CA ASP A 39 0.58 -2.67 18.96
C ASP A 39 0.68 -3.88 18.03
N PHE A 40 1.91 -4.32 17.73
CA PHE A 40 2.14 -5.52 16.92
C PHE A 40 1.73 -6.79 17.66
N ASP A 41 1.95 -6.87 18.96
CA ASP A 41 1.56 -8.02 19.77
C ASP A 41 0.04 -8.16 19.83
N ARG A 42 -0.70 -7.05 19.95
CA ARG A 42 -2.16 -6.99 19.94
C ARG A 42 -2.77 -7.50 18.62
N LEU A 43 -2.12 -7.23 17.50
CA LEU A 43 -2.58 -7.60 16.15
C LEU A 43 -1.94 -8.90 15.65
N SER A 44 -1.25 -9.64 16.51
CA SER A 44 -0.57 -10.90 16.14
C SER A 44 -1.54 -11.90 15.53
N ASN A 45 -1.13 -12.57 14.45
CA ASN A 45 -1.89 -13.62 13.75
C ASN A 45 -3.27 -13.17 13.23
N GLN A 46 -3.41 -11.94 12.73
CA GLN A 46 -4.70 -11.45 12.24
C GLN A 46 -4.77 -11.27 10.72
N PHE A 47 -3.65 -11.25 10.01
CA PHE A 47 -3.63 -10.93 8.59
C PHE A 47 -3.13 -12.10 7.75
N ASP A 48 -3.86 -12.44 6.69
CA ASP A 48 -3.44 -13.45 5.71
C ASP A 48 -2.49 -12.85 4.67
N PHE A 49 -2.61 -11.55 4.43
CA PHE A 49 -1.83 -10.84 3.44
C PHE A 49 -1.52 -9.41 3.90
N ILE A 50 -0.25 -9.03 3.84
CA ILE A 50 0.18 -7.65 4.09
C ILE A 50 0.83 -7.09 2.83
N LEU A 51 0.27 -5.99 2.30
CA LEU A 51 0.82 -5.25 1.17
C LEU A 51 1.61 -4.05 1.69
N ASN A 52 2.93 -4.10 1.57
CA ASN A 52 3.78 -2.96 1.93
C ASN A 52 3.98 -2.02 0.74
N THR A 53 3.40 -0.83 0.85
CA THR A 53 3.51 0.25 -0.13
C THR A 53 4.53 1.31 0.26
N THR A 54 5.20 1.17 1.41
CA THR A 54 6.15 2.16 1.92
C THR A 54 7.55 1.97 1.34
N ALA A 55 8.32 3.05 1.25
CA ALA A 55 9.69 3.05 0.77
C ALA A 55 10.73 3.19 1.90
N VAL A 56 10.31 3.01 3.16
CA VAL A 56 11.19 3.14 4.33
C VAL A 56 11.69 1.79 4.82
N LYS A 57 12.77 1.80 5.61
CA LYS A 57 13.22 0.62 6.33
C LYS A 57 12.21 0.25 7.42
N LEU A 58 11.74 -0.99 7.40
CA LEU A 58 10.81 -1.54 8.38
C LEU A 58 11.51 -2.54 9.30
N ASN A 59 10.99 -2.72 10.50
CA ASN A 59 11.28 -3.90 11.32
C ASN A 59 10.38 -5.05 10.85
N ILE A 60 10.88 -5.85 9.91
CA ILE A 60 10.09 -6.89 9.23
C ILE A 60 9.60 -7.94 10.22
N ASP A 61 10.36 -8.29 11.23
CA ASP A 61 9.94 -9.29 12.24
C ASP A 61 8.64 -8.88 12.95
N ASN A 62 8.46 -7.58 13.19
CA ASN A 62 7.21 -7.09 13.77
C ASN A 62 6.01 -7.27 12.82
N TYR A 63 6.18 -7.03 11.52
CA TYR A 63 5.11 -7.24 10.55
C TYR A 63 4.83 -8.72 10.29
N LEU A 64 5.84 -9.58 10.33
CA LEU A 64 5.66 -11.04 10.24
C LEU A 64 4.86 -11.58 11.42
N LYS A 65 4.99 -11.03 12.62
CA LYS A 65 4.13 -11.41 13.76
C LYS A 65 2.64 -11.22 13.46
N LEU A 66 2.28 -10.24 12.64
CA LEU A 66 0.89 -9.94 12.31
C LEU A 66 0.26 -10.98 11.38
N LEU A 67 1.08 -11.72 10.61
CA LEU A 67 0.61 -12.72 9.67
C LEU A 67 0.09 -13.98 10.36
N THR A 68 -0.93 -14.59 9.76
CA THR A 68 -1.42 -15.93 10.08
C THR A 68 -0.47 -17.00 9.52
N VAL A 69 -0.74 -18.27 9.81
CA VAL A 69 -0.03 -19.41 9.20
C VAL A 69 -0.22 -19.37 7.67
N ASN A 70 0.85 -19.56 6.91
CA ASN A 70 0.92 -19.39 5.45
C ASN A 70 0.66 -17.96 4.96
N GLY A 71 0.71 -16.97 5.84
CA GLY A 71 0.52 -15.58 5.49
C GLY A 71 1.60 -15.05 4.56
N ILE A 72 1.27 -14.00 3.80
CA ILE A 72 2.14 -13.42 2.78
C ILE A 72 2.42 -11.95 3.08
N PHE A 73 3.70 -11.59 3.12
CA PHE A 73 4.15 -10.20 3.14
C PHE A 73 4.68 -9.81 1.76
N CYS A 74 4.00 -8.89 1.08
CA CYS A 74 4.32 -8.48 -0.29
C CYS A 74 4.82 -7.04 -0.35
N TYR A 75 6.02 -6.84 -0.89
CA TYR A 75 6.55 -5.51 -1.19
C TYR A 75 6.10 -5.03 -2.58
N VAL A 76 5.54 -3.81 -2.62
CA VAL A 76 5.37 -3.00 -3.84
C VAL A 76 6.04 -1.64 -3.70
N GLY A 77 6.30 -1.18 -2.47
CA GLY A 77 7.13 -0.01 -2.19
C GLY A 77 8.62 -0.33 -2.35
N LEU A 78 9.37 0.56 -3.00
CA LEU A 78 10.80 0.40 -3.25
C LEU A 78 11.61 1.13 -2.19
N SER A 79 12.12 0.38 -1.20
CA SER A 79 13.14 0.88 -0.28
C SER A 79 14.54 0.62 -0.83
N THR A 80 15.42 1.61 -0.76
CA THR A 80 16.85 1.46 -1.07
C THR A 80 17.63 0.85 0.10
N ASP A 81 17.02 0.80 1.28
CA ASP A 81 17.65 0.23 2.47
C ASP A 81 17.59 -1.30 2.44
N LYS A 82 18.67 -1.92 2.95
CA LYS A 82 18.69 -3.36 3.19
C LYS A 82 17.64 -3.71 4.24
N GLN A 83 16.73 -4.62 3.89
CA GLN A 83 15.77 -5.18 4.82
C GLN A 83 16.35 -6.41 5.53
N GLU A 84 16.08 -6.54 6.82
CA GLU A 84 16.61 -7.62 7.66
C GLU A 84 15.46 -8.26 8.44
N PHE A 85 15.51 -9.59 8.59
CA PHE A 85 14.51 -10.35 9.34
C PHE A 85 15.09 -11.70 9.80
N HIS A 86 14.46 -12.32 10.80
CA HIS A 86 14.88 -13.61 11.34
C HIS A 86 14.07 -14.74 10.70
N ILE A 87 14.74 -15.64 10.00
CA ILE A 87 14.11 -16.78 9.31
C ILE A 87 13.34 -17.70 10.27
N ILE A 88 13.79 -17.81 11.53
CA ILE A 88 13.15 -18.74 12.48
C ILE A 88 11.67 -18.38 12.74
N GLY A 89 11.32 -17.09 12.73
CA GLY A 89 9.93 -16.65 12.86
C GLY A 89 9.06 -17.16 11.72
N MET A 90 9.54 -17.00 10.49
CA MET A 90 8.86 -17.46 9.27
C MET A 90 8.71 -18.99 9.21
N PHE A 91 9.73 -19.71 9.67
CA PHE A 91 9.73 -21.17 9.63
C PHE A 91 8.55 -21.77 10.42
N LEU A 92 8.23 -21.20 11.57
CA LEU A 92 7.16 -21.71 12.44
C LEU A 92 5.76 -21.52 11.86
N LYS A 93 5.56 -20.51 11.01
CA LYS A 93 4.25 -20.19 10.41
C LYS A 93 4.20 -20.45 8.90
N GLN A 94 5.29 -20.93 8.29
CA GLN A 94 5.39 -21.14 6.83
C GLN A 94 5.06 -19.87 6.04
N GLU A 95 5.49 -18.71 6.54
CA GLU A 95 5.22 -17.40 5.94
C GLU A 95 6.01 -17.19 4.65
N THR A 96 5.49 -16.33 3.79
CA THR A 96 6.14 -15.96 2.51
C THR A 96 6.44 -14.46 2.49
N ILE A 97 7.68 -14.10 2.14
CA ILE A 97 8.03 -12.74 1.73
C ILE A 97 8.18 -12.74 0.22
N THR A 98 7.52 -11.81 -0.45
CA THR A 98 7.57 -11.67 -1.90
C THR A 98 7.65 -10.19 -2.30
N VAL A 99 7.97 -9.95 -3.56
CA VAL A 99 7.97 -8.63 -4.16
C VAL A 99 7.11 -8.65 -5.40
N SER A 100 6.42 -7.53 -5.70
CA SER A 100 5.68 -7.38 -6.94
C SER A 100 6.17 -6.13 -7.67
N ASN A 101 6.49 -6.29 -8.92
CA ASN A 101 6.83 -5.18 -9.81
C ASN A 101 5.58 -4.73 -10.59
N VAL A 102 5.72 -3.66 -11.37
CA VAL A 102 4.68 -3.18 -12.27
C VAL A 102 4.28 -4.28 -13.26
N GLY A 103 2.98 -4.41 -13.50
CA GLY A 103 2.44 -5.36 -14.47
C GLY A 103 2.77 -4.99 -15.92
N GLY A 104 2.77 -5.97 -16.83
CA GLY A 104 2.84 -5.75 -18.25
C GLY A 104 1.54 -5.14 -18.81
N ILE A 105 1.52 -4.85 -20.12
CA ILE A 105 0.39 -4.17 -20.80
C ILE A 105 -0.93 -4.93 -20.58
N VAL A 106 -0.92 -6.26 -20.71
CA VAL A 106 -2.12 -7.09 -20.53
C VAL A 106 -2.68 -6.97 -19.11
N MET A 107 -1.83 -7.11 -18.08
CA MET A 107 -2.23 -6.97 -16.67
C MET A 107 -2.73 -5.56 -16.37
N THR A 108 -2.14 -4.54 -16.98
CA THR A 108 -2.60 -3.15 -16.83
C THR A 108 -3.98 -2.97 -17.44
N GLN A 109 -4.25 -3.57 -18.61
CA GLN A 109 -5.58 -3.53 -19.23
C GLN A 109 -6.62 -4.25 -18.34
N GLU A 110 -6.30 -5.43 -17.84
CA GLU A 110 -7.19 -6.18 -16.92
C GLU A 110 -7.51 -5.37 -15.67
N MET A 111 -6.52 -4.66 -15.10
CA MET A 111 -6.71 -3.76 -13.96
C MET A 111 -7.65 -2.60 -14.29
N LEU A 112 -7.51 -1.99 -15.47
CA LEU A 112 -8.38 -0.90 -15.92
C LEU A 112 -9.81 -1.38 -16.15
N ASP A 113 -10.00 -2.55 -16.77
CA ASP A 113 -11.29 -3.17 -17.01
C ASP A 113 -11.99 -3.51 -15.69
N PHE A 114 -11.24 -4.05 -14.72
CA PHE A 114 -11.75 -4.30 -13.37
C PHE A 114 -12.17 -3.01 -12.67
N ALA A 115 -11.33 -1.97 -12.73
CA ALA A 115 -11.63 -0.68 -12.11
C ALA A 115 -12.89 -0.04 -12.71
N ALA A 116 -13.04 -0.10 -14.05
CA ALA A 116 -14.21 0.40 -14.75
C ALA A 116 -15.49 -0.37 -14.35
N ALA A 117 -15.42 -1.70 -14.34
CA ALA A 117 -16.56 -2.57 -13.99
C ALA A 117 -17.04 -2.37 -12.54
N ASN A 118 -16.14 -2.04 -11.63
CA ASN A 118 -16.42 -1.87 -10.19
C ASN A 118 -16.51 -0.39 -9.76
N ASN A 119 -16.50 0.55 -10.70
CA ASN A 119 -16.53 2.00 -10.44
C ASN A 119 -15.41 2.49 -9.48
N VAL A 120 -14.26 1.83 -9.52
CA VAL A 120 -13.05 2.23 -8.75
C VAL A 120 -12.36 3.37 -9.49
N LYS A 121 -12.32 4.55 -8.88
CA LYS A 121 -11.70 5.74 -9.48
C LYS A 121 -10.63 6.30 -8.54
N PRO A 122 -9.48 6.73 -9.08
CA PRO A 122 -8.49 7.43 -8.26
C PRO A 122 -8.99 8.82 -7.89
N LYS A 123 -8.66 9.30 -6.71
CA LYS A 123 -8.69 10.75 -6.43
C LYS A 123 -7.55 11.41 -7.17
N ILE A 124 -7.86 12.49 -7.88
CA ILE A 124 -6.89 13.26 -8.67
C ILE A 124 -7.04 14.75 -8.40
N GLU A 125 -5.96 15.50 -8.55
CA GLU A 125 -5.94 16.95 -8.65
C GLU A 125 -5.53 17.32 -10.07
N MET A 126 -6.38 18.06 -10.79
CA MET A 126 -6.06 18.56 -12.13
C MET A 126 -5.19 19.80 -12.02
N VAL A 127 -4.15 19.88 -12.84
CA VAL A 127 -3.22 21.02 -12.92
C VAL A 127 -2.96 21.40 -14.38
N GLY A 128 -2.78 22.69 -14.64
CA GLY A 128 -2.32 23.16 -15.94
C GLY A 128 -0.82 22.88 -16.16
N ILE A 129 -0.38 23.03 -17.40
CA ILE A 129 1.02 22.76 -17.77
C ILE A 129 2.00 23.70 -17.05
N ASP A 130 1.63 24.93 -16.84
CA ASP A 130 2.41 25.97 -16.14
C ASP A 130 2.50 25.71 -14.62
N GLU A 131 1.58 24.95 -14.04
CA GLU A 131 1.56 24.59 -12.64
C GLU A 131 2.44 23.37 -12.29
N VAL A 132 2.95 22.65 -13.28
CA VAL A 132 3.77 21.43 -13.10
C VAL A 132 4.95 21.63 -12.14
N PRO A 133 5.74 22.74 -12.19
CA PRO A 133 6.82 22.96 -11.24
C PRO A 133 6.35 23.08 -9.78
N ASN A 134 5.17 23.63 -9.58
CA ASN A 134 4.53 23.74 -8.26
C ASN A 134 4.00 22.38 -7.77
N ALA A 135 3.38 21.61 -8.66
CA ALA A 135 2.93 20.26 -8.38
C ALA A 135 4.09 19.36 -7.91
N TYR A 136 5.26 19.44 -8.55
CA TYR A 136 6.46 18.72 -8.10
C TYR A 136 6.90 19.12 -6.68
N LYS A 137 6.88 20.41 -6.35
CA LYS A 137 7.23 20.86 -4.98
C LYS A 137 6.25 20.30 -3.94
N ARG A 138 4.95 20.27 -4.26
CA ARG A 138 3.92 19.70 -3.39
C ARG A 138 4.11 18.19 -3.21
N ILE A 139 4.46 17.43 -4.26
CA ILE A 139 4.78 16.00 -4.17
C ILE A 139 5.95 15.77 -3.20
N LEU A 140 7.03 16.53 -3.33
CA LEU A 140 8.20 16.43 -2.46
C LEU A 140 7.86 16.76 -1.00
N GLY A 141 6.88 17.64 -0.78
CA GLY A 141 6.36 18.00 0.54
C GLY A 141 5.30 17.03 1.07
N SER A 142 4.97 15.94 0.35
CA SER A 142 3.85 15.02 0.66
C SER A 142 2.49 15.72 0.77
N ASP A 143 2.32 16.85 0.08
CA ASP A 143 1.10 17.65 0.01
C ASP A 143 0.37 17.36 -1.31
N VAL A 144 -0.14 16.14 -1.47
CA VAL A 144 -0.95 15.72 -2.61
C VAL A 144 -1.89 14.58 -2.23
N HIS A 145 -3.13 14.63 -2.71
CA HIS A 145 -4.18 13.63 -2.48
C HIS A 145 -4.71 13.04 -3.80
N TYR A 146 -4.10 12.14 -4.46
CA TYR A 146 -2.90 11.32 -4.28
C TYR A 146 -1.99 11.45 -5.48
N ARG A 147 -2.48 12.10 -6.55
CA ARG A 147 -1.74 12.34 -7.80
C ARG A 147 -2.23 13.58 -8.49
N PHE A 148 -1.32 14.24 -9.19
CA PHE A 148 -1.67 15.27 -10.15
C PHE A 148 -1.92 14.65 -11.52
N VAL A 149 -2.89 15.19 -12.23
CA VAL A 149 -3.13 14.92 -13.66
C VAL A 149 -3.01 16.23 -14.41
N ILE A 150 -2.14 16.27 -15.40
CA ILE A 150 -1.90 17.47 -16.21
C ILE A 150 -2.99 17.58 -17.25
N ASP A 151 -3.67 18.71 -17.30
CA ASP A 151 -4.60 19.04 -18.37
C ASP A 151 -3.81 19.46 -19.62
N MET A 152 -3.72 18.56 -20.58
CA MET A 152 -2.98 18.79 -21.81
C MET A 152 -3.64 19.84 -22.72
N SER A 153 -4.87 20.22 -22.48
CA SER A 153 -5.52 21.32 -23.23
C SER A 153 -4.95 22.70 -22.89
N THR A 154 -4.19 22.80 -21.79
CA THR A 154 -3.49 24.02 -21.35
C THR A 154 -2.09 24.18 -21.97
N LEU A 155 -1.68 23.22 -22.80
CA LEU A 155 -0.43 23.32 -23.57
C LEU A 155 -0.67 24.20 -24.82
N GLU A 156 -0.14 25.43 -24.84
CA GLU A 156 -0.13 26.31 -25.97
C GLU A 156 1.12 26.10 -26.87
#